data_64114127582fed7789a90cfae5c7f133
#
_entry.id   64114127582fed7789a90cfae5c7f133
#
_cell.length_a   1.000
_cell.length_b   1.000
_cell.length_c   1.000
_cell.angle_alpha   90.00
_cell.angle_beta   90.00
_cell.angle_gamma   90.00
#
_symmetry.space_group_name_H-M   'P 1'
#
loop_
_entity.id
_entity.type
_entity.pdbx_description
1 polymer ?
#
loop_
_entity_poly.entity_id
_entity_poly.type
_entity_poly.pdbx_seq_one_letter_code
_entity_poly.pdbx_strand_id
1 'polypeptide(L)'
;LVLVSDDGGRTMNTYLGMSQELQAPDIEPEVIEAAKYLYLTGYLWDTESQKKAVRTALDEAKSVGTKVALSLSDPFCVTRHKEDFKSLLQANVSMVFSNQEEAFTLLETDVTQEAVEIMSKWTETVVLTLGANGAIISHLGQTYYIDPFPVRVEDTTGAGDAFAAGFLFGMTHDFSPLESGRIGSALAGAVIEQTGSRFQGHAHSLIREKLGITL
;
A
#
# COMPACT_ATOMS: atom_id res chain seq x y z
N LEU A 1 -13.32 3.97 -16.76
CA LEU A 1 -14.69 4.15 -16.28
C LEU A 1 -14.83 3.51 -14.91
N VAL A 2 -15.29 4.26 -13.93
CA VAL A 2 -15.60 3.75 -12.59
C VAL A 2 -17.10 3.92 -12.36
N LEU A 3 -17.77 2.85 -12.00
CA LEU A 3 -19.18 2.84 -11.60
C LEU A 3 -19.20 2.63 -10.09
N VAL A 4 -19.79 3.57 -9.37
CA VAL A 4 -19.92 3.52 -7.89
C VAL A 4 -21.38 3.25 -7.56
N SER A 5 -21.62 2.28 -6.68
CA SER A 5 -22.95 1.95 -6.18
C SER A 5 -23.27 2.73 -4.89
N ASP A 6 -24.56 2.76 -4.51
CA ASP A 6 -25.04 3.55 -3.36
C ASP A 6 -24.41 3.14 -2.01
N ASP A 7 -23.84 1.93 -1.93
CA ASP A 7 -23.11 1.41 -0.77
C ASP A 7 -21.60 1.72 -0.78
N GLY A 8 -21.13 2.52 -1.76
CA GLY A 8 -19.73 2.86 -1.95
C GLY A 8 -18.90 1.78 -2.65
N GLY A 9 -19.51 0.67 -3.04
CA GLY A 9 -18.89 -0.37 -3.86
C GLY A 9 -18.58 0.15 -5.26
N ARG A 10 -17.57 -0.42 -5.93
CA ARG A 10 -17.15 0.05 -7.27
C ARG A 10 -16.90 -1.09 -8.25
N THR A 11 -17.22 -0.82 -9.50
CA THR A 11 -16.82 -1.64 -10.64
C THR A 11 -16.02 -0.79 -11.60
N MET A 12 -14.88 -1.30 -12.06
CA MET A 12 -13.96 -0.57 -12.94
C MET A 12 -13.81 -1.26 -14.28
N ASN A 13 -13.86 -0.45 -15.35
CA ASN A 13 -13.41 -0.86 -16.67
C ASN A 13 -12.21 0.02 -17.02
N THR A 14 -11.02 -0.58 -17.00
CA THR A 14 -9.74 0.13 -17.01
C THR A 14 -9.01 -0.08 -18.33
N TYR A 15 -8.52 1.03 -18.91
CA TYR A 15 -7.53 1.03 -19.97
C TYR A 15 -6.28 1.76 -19.48
N LEU A 16 -5.19 1.02 -19.31
CA LEU A 16 -3.98 1.53 -18.63
C LEU A 16 -3.09 2.39 -19.55
N GLY A 17 -3.22 2.25 -20.89
CA GLY A 17 -2.49 3.08 -21.86
C GLY A 17 -0.98 3.05 -21.63
N MET A 18 -0.37 4.23 -21.61
CA MET A 18 1.09 4.39 -21.45
C MET A 18 1.65 3.89 -20.12
N SER A 19 0.83 3.69 -19.09
CA SER A 19 1.33 3.15 -17.82
C SER A 19 1.85 1.72 -17.95
N GLN A 20 1.49 0.99 -19.00
CA GLN A 20 2.00 -0.35 -19.31
C GLN A 20 3.36 -0.34 -20.04
N GLU A 21 3.80 0.83 -20.50
CA GLU A 21 5.02 0.98 -21.31
C GLU A 21 6.28 1.24 -20.48
N LEU A 22 6.18 1.21 -19.13
CA LEU A 22 7.34 1.39 -18.26
C LEU A 22 8.43 0.35 -18.58
N GLN A 23 9.67 0.84 -18.78
CA GLN A 23 10.80 0.04 -19.18
C GLN A 23 12.00 0.24 -18.24
N ALA A 24 12.95 -0.69 -18.27
CA ALA A 24 14.15 -0.59 -17.44
C ALA A 24 14.96 0.71 -17.64
N PRO A 25 15.10 1.27 -18.86
CA PRO A 25 15.77 2.57 -19.03
C PRO A 25 15.04 3.78 -18.42
N ASP A 26 13.76 3.64 -18.04
CA ASP A 26 12.99 4.71 -17.39
C ASP A 26 13.27 4.77 -15.87
N ILE A 27 14.04 3.82 -15.34
CA ILE A 27 14.43 3.80 -13.94
C ILE A 27 15.66 4.70 -13.76
N GLU A 28 15.52 5.72 -12.92
CA GLU A 28 16.57 6.67 -12.58
C GLU A 28 17.23 6.24 -11.25
N PRO A 29 18.46 5.68 -11.27
CA PRO A 29 19.12 5.18 -10.06
C PRO A 29 19.29 6.24 -8.97
N GLU A 30 19.62 7.49 -9.35
CA GLU A 30 19.84 8.60 -8.43
C GLU A 30 18.59 8.97 -7.63
N VAL A 31 17.39 8.76 -8.21
CA VAL A 31 16.10 8.98 -7.52
C VAL A 31 15.90 7.90 -6.45
N ILE A 32 16.26 6.66 -6.76
CA ILE A 32 16.16 5.54 -5.81
C ILE A 32 17.17 5.71 -4.68
N GLU A 33 18.41 6.10 -4.97
CA GLU A 33 19.47 6.35 -3.99
C GLU A 33 19.08 7.47 -3.00
N ALA A 34 18.42 8.53 -3.49
CA ALA A 34 17.97 9.64 -2.66
C ALA A 34 16.72 9.36 -1.81
N ALA A 35 16.05 8.24 -2.05
CA ALA A 35 14.77 7.92 -1.40
C ALA A 35 14.95 7.10 -0.11
N LYS A 36 14.05 7.30 0.87
CA LYS A 36 13.95 6.41 2.04
C LYS A 36 13.26 5.08 1.69
N TYR A 37 12.29 5.12 0.77
CA TYR A 37 11.53 3.96 0.30
C TYR A 37 11.31 4.02 -1.21
N LEU A 38 11.50 2.89 -1.88
CA LEU A 38 10.96 2.61 -3.20
C LEU A 38 9.58 1.99 -3.01
N TYR A 39 8.50 2.69 -3.42
CA TYR A 39 7.14 2.16 -3.34
C TYR A 39 6.71 1.57 -4.68
N LEU A 40 6.28 0.32 -4.66
CA LEU A 40 5.83 -0.45 -5.82
C LEU A 40 4.38 -0.87 -5.65
N THR A 41 3.64 -0.92 -6.75
CA THR A 41 2.29 -1.51 -6.79
C THR A 41 2.30 -2.82 -7.57
N GLY A 42 1.48 -3.77 -7.19
CA GLY A 42 1.35 -5.06 -7.86
C GLY A 42 0.94 -4.92 -9.33
N TYR A 43 0.22 -3.84 -9.68
CA TYR A 43 -0.15 -3.55 -11.07
C TYR A 43 1.05 -3.41 -12.01
N LEU A 44 2.24 -3.08 -11.52
CA LEU A 44 3.48 -3.04 -12.29
C LEU A 44 4.00 -4.44 -12.66
N TRP A 45 3.25 -5.49 -12.33
CA TRP A 45 3.62 -6.88 -12.63
C TRP A 45 2.87 -7.47 -13.82
N ASP A 46 1.98 -6.69 -14.48
CA ASP A 46 1.10 -7.21 -15.54
C ASP A 46 1.78 -7.38 -16.90
N THR A 47 2.86 -6.65 -17.21
CA THR A 47 3.60 -6.81 -18.47
C THR A 47 5.06 -7.18 -18.25
N GLU A 48 5.68 -7.87 -19.22
CA GLU A 48 7.08 -8.25 -19.14
C GLU A 48 8.02 -7.03 -19.15
N SER A 49 7.61 -5.94 -19.79
CA SER A 49 8.34 -4.67 -19.77
C SER A 49 8.38 -4.08 -18.36
N GLN A 50 7.21 -3.97 -17.73
CA GLN A 50 7.08 -3.48 -16.36
C GLN A 50 7.83 -4.38 -15.36
N LYS A 51 7.74 -5.72 -15.49
CA LYS A 51 8.50 -6.66 -14.66
C LYS A 51 10.00 -6.43 -14.74
N LYS A 52 10.52 -6.17 -15.95
CA LYS A 52 11.95 -5.83 -16.12
C LYS A 52 12.31 -4.52 -15.44
N ALA A 53 11.49 -3.48 -15.60
CA ALA A 53 11.70 -2.20 -14.95
C ALA A 53 11.69 -2.34 -13.42
N VAL A 54 10.71 -3.06 -12.87
CA VAL A 54 10.64 -3.32 -11.42
C VAL A 54 11.85 -4.10 -10.92
N ARG A 55 12.30 -5.13 -11.64
CA ARG A 55 13.53 -5.86 -11.26
C ARG A 55 14.76 -4.96 -11.26
N THR A 56 14.91 -4.10 -12.28
CA THR A 56 15.97 -3.10 -12.31
C THR A 56 15.91 -2.17 -11.09
N ALA A 57 14.71 -1.66 -10.74
CA ALA A 57 14.52 -0.80 -9.58
C ALA A 57 14.82 -1.52 -8.25
N LEU A 58 14.46 -2.80 -8.14
CA LEU A 58 14.76 -3.63 -6.96
C LEU A 58 16.26 -3.89 -6.81
N ASP A 59 16.96 -4.19 -7.90
CA ASP A 59 18.42 -4.39 -7.90
C ASP A 59 19.13 -3.10 -7.50
N GLU A 60 18.67 -1.96 -8.00
CA GLU A 60 19.21 -0.66 -7.62
C GLU A 60 18.95 -0.37 -6.14
N ALA A 61 17.71 -0.48 -5.67
CA ALA A 61 17.36 -0.26 -4.27
C ALA A 61 18.21 -1.13 -3.32
N LYS A 62 18.44 -2.39 -3.70
CA LYS A 62 19.31 -3.30 -2.95
C LYS A 62 20.76 -2.83 -2.94
N SER A 63 21.27 -2.32 -4.06
CA SER A 63 22.67 -1.88 -4.19
C SER A 63 23.00 -0.68 -3.30
N VAL A 64 22.02 0.23 -3.13
CA VAL A 64 22.18 1.49 -2.35
C VAL A 64 21.55 1.41 -0.96
N GLY A 65 20.86 0.32 -0.62
CA GLY A 65 20.24 0.11 0.69
C GLY A 65 18.90 0.83 0.88
N THR A 66 18.25 1.28 -0.19
CA THR A 66 16.91 1.85 -0.15
C THR A 66 15.87 0.79 0.19
N LYS A 67 15.04 1.03 1.19
CA LYS A 67 13.98 0.10 1.60
C LYS A 67 12.89 0.00 0.53
N VAL A 68 12.33 -1.21 0.37
CA VAL A 68 11.26 -1.44 -0.61
C VAL A 68 9.93 -1.65 0.11
N ALA A 69 8.91 -0.94 -0.34
CA ALA A 69 7.53 -1.10 0.07
C ALA A 69 6.69 -1.57 -1.12
N LEU A 70 5.90 -2.63 -0.94
CA LEU A 70 5.05 -3.22 -1.99
C LEU A 70 3.59 -3.21 -1.55
N SER A 71 2.70 -2.68 -2.41
CA SER A 71 1.26 -2.92 -2.32
C SER A 71 0.86 -4.11 -3.19
N LEU A 72 0.06 -5.02 -2.66
CA LEU A 72 -0.47 -6.16 -3.42
C LEU A 72 -1.53 -5.75 -4.45
N SER A 73 -2.14 -4.57 -4.27
CA SER A 73 -3.00 -3.82 -5.20
C SER A 73 -4.43 -4.33 -5.37
N ASP A 74 -4.66 -5.57 -5.77
CA ASP A 74 -5.98 -6.21 -5.83
C ASP A 74 -5.89 -7.74 -5.85
N PRO A 75 -6.98 -8.47 -5.46
CA PRO A 75 -6.98 -9.94 -5.41
C PRO A 75 -6.77 -10.60 -6.77
N PHE A 76 -7.20 -9.97 -7.88
CA PHE A 76 -7.00 -10.52 -9.23
C PHE A 76 -5.53 -10.43 -9.63
N CYS A 77 -4.86 -9.33 -9.28
CA CYS A 77 -3.43 -9.17 -9.48
C CYS A 77 -2.65 -10.23 -8.67
N VAL A 78 -3.01 -10.40 -7.40
CA VAL A 78 -2.44 -11.44 -6.54
C VAL A 78 -2.64 -12.84 -7.13
N THR A 79 -3.85 -13.16 -7.62
CA THR A 79 -4.14 -14.47 -8.22
C THR A 79 -3.24 -14.74 -9.43
N ARG A 80 -3.04 -13.74 -10.30
CA ARG A 80 -2.19 -13.89 -11.50
C ARG A 80 -0.71 -14.07 -11.19
N HIS A 81 -0.23 -13.44 -10.10
CA HIS A 81 1.20 -13.30 -9.82
C HIS A 81 1.60 -13.83 -8.43
N LYS A 82 0.84 -14.76 -7.88
CA LYS A 82 0.96 -15.27 -6.50
C LYS A 82 2.40 -15.66 -6.14
N GLU A 83 3.03 -16.51 -6.93
CA GLU A 83 4.36 -17.05 -6.63
C GLU A 83 5.46 -15.98 -6.79
N ASP A 84 5.29 -15.07 -7.75
CA ASP A 84 6.19 -13.93 -7.90
C ASP A 84 6.12 -13.02 -6.65
N PHE A 85 4.90 -12.72 -6.17
CA PHE A 85 4.73 -11.87 -4.99
C PHE A 85 5.26 -12.53 -3.71
N LYS A 86 5.04 -13.83 -3.52
CA LYS A 86 5.66 -14.57 -2.41
C LYS A 86 7.19 -14.44 -2.46
N SER A 87 7.77 -14.65 -3.64
CA SER A 87 9.22 -14.55 -3.84
C SER A 87 9.75 -13.15 -3.58
N LEU A 88 9.04 -12.11 -4.02
CA LEU A 88 9.40 -10.71 -3.77
C LEU A 88 9.37 -10.37 -2.28
N LEU A 89 8.30 -10.76 -1.57
CA LEU A 89 8.16 -10.52 -0.13
C LEU A 89 9.28 -11.17 0.66
N GLN A 90 9.68 -12.38 0.28
CA GLN A 90 10.73 -13.13 0.98
C GLN A 90 12.15 -12.62 0.71
N ALA A 91 12.39 -11.95 -0.41
CA ALA A 91 13.74 -11.62 -0.86
C ALA A 91 14.08 -10.13 -0.86
N ASN A 92 13.10 -9.26 -1.13
CA ASN A 92 13.38 -7.88 -1.52
C ASN A 92 12.55 -6.82 -0.79
N VAL A 93 11.43 -7.19 -0.16
CA VAL A 93 10.45 -6.23 0.37
C VAL A 93 10.61 -6.06 1.89
N SER A 94 10.81 -4.82 2.33
CA SER A 94 10.88 -4.48 3.76
C SER A 94 9.48 -4.23 4.35
N MET A 95 8.53 -3.79 3.52
CA MET A 95 7.19 -3.41 3.95
C MET A 95 6.15 -3.85 2.93
N VAL A 96 5.08 -4.50 3.38
CA VAL A 96 3.96 -4.90 2.53
C VAL A 96 2.67 -4.21 2.97
N PHE A 97 1.94 -3.67 1.97
CA PHE A 97 0.57 -3.20 2.11
C PHE A 97 -0.37 -4.19 1.45
N SER A 98 -1.40 -4.57 2.17
CA SER A 98 -2.42 -5.52 1.72
C SER A 98 -3.76 -5.20 2.37
N ASN A 99 -4.85 -5.49 1.69
CA ASN A 99 -6.13 -5.69 2.36
C ASN A 99 -6.32 -7.17 2.74
N GLN A 100 -7.39 -7.46 3.45
CA GLN A 100 -7.67 -8.81 3.95
C GLN A 100 -7.86 -9.83 2.81
N GLU A 101 -8.58 -9.45 1.74
CA GLU A 101 -8.86 -10.32 0.61
C GLU A 101 -7.59 -10.64 -0.21
N GLU A 102 -6.73 -9.65 -0.41
CA GLU A 102 -5.42 -9.82 -1.05
C GLU A 102 -4.52 -10.77 -0.26
N ALA A 103 -4.44 -10.57 1.06
CA ALA A 103 -3.65 -11.43 1.94
C ALA A 103 -4.16 -12.87 1.94
N PHE A 104 -5.49 -13.06 2.01
CA PHE A 104 -6.12 -14.38 1.96
C PHE A 104 -5.87 -15.08 0.61
N THR A 105 -5.97 -14.33 -0.48
CA THR A 105 -5.67 -14.84 -1.83
C THR A 105 -4.20 -15.25 -1.96
N LEU A 106 -3.28 -14.45 -1.43
CA LEU A 106 -1.84 -14.73 -1.49
C LEU A 106 -1.47 -15.99 -0.71
N LEU A 107 -2.02 -16.13 0.49
CA LEU A 107 -1.58 -17.11 1.48
C LEU A 107 -2.48 -18.35 1.55
N GLU A 108 -3.62 -18.34 0.85
CA GLU A 108 -4.61 -19.43 0.86
C GLU A 108 -5.13 -19.74 2.28
N THR A 109 -5.33 -18.70 3.08
CA THR A 109 -5.92 -18.75 4.42
C THR A 109 -7.12 -17.81 4.48
N ASP A 110 -8.01 -18.01 5.46
CA ASP A 110 -9.12 -17.12 5.81
C ASP A 110 -8.99 -16.55 7.23
N VAL A 111 -7.81 -16.73 7.84
CA VAL A 111 -7.51 -16.29 9.21
C VAL A 111 -6.56 -15.10 9.19
N THR A 112 -7.09 -13.93 9.56
CA THR A 112 -6.34 -12.66 9.56
C THR A 112 -5.04 -12.71 10.36
N GLN A 113 -5.09 -13.30 11.56
CA GLN A 113 -3.91 -13.40 12.42
C GLN A 113 -2.83 -14.27 11.79
N GLU A 114 -3.20 -15.38 11.17
CA GLU A 114 -2.28 -16.26 10.47
C GLU A 114 -1.62 -15.54 9.28
N ALA A 115 -2.41 -14.77 8.51
CA ALA A 115 -1.88 -13.98 7.40
C ALA A 115 -0.82 -12.97 7.86
N VAL A 116 -1.08 -12.24 8.95
CA VAL A 116 -0.11 -11.31 9.54
C VAL A 116 1.15 -12.05 10.00
N GLU A 117 1.00 -13.17 10.70
CA GLU A 117 2.14 -13.96 11.20
C GLU A 117 3.02 -14.53 10.09
N ILE A 118 2.42 -15.00 8.98
CA ILE A 118 3.18 -15.51 7.84
C ILE A 118 3.95 -14.36 7.18
N MET A 119 3.27 -13.25 6.84
CA MET A 119 3.92 -12.12 6.18
C MET A 119 4.99 -11.46 7.05
N SER A 120 4.81 -11.42 8.38
CA SER A 120 5.80 -10.88 9.31
C SER A 120 7.10 -11.70 9.41
N LYS A 121 7.10 -12.94 8.91
CA LYS A 121 8.33 -13.74 8.77
C LYS A 121 9.10 -13.38 7.50
N TRP A 122 8.44 -12.73 6.54
CA TRP A 122 9.01 -12.37 5.25
C TRP A 122 9.44 -10.91 5.18
N THR A 123 8.74 -10.00 5.89
CA THR A 123 8.97 -8.56 5.83
C THR A 123 9.10 -7.94 7.23
N GLU A 124 9.84 -6.83 7.34
CA GLU A 124 9.97 -6.07 8.60
C GLU A 124 8.63 -5.46 9.03
N THR A 125 7.82 -5.05 8.06
CA THR A 125 6.55 -4.36 8.31
C THR A 125 5.43 -4.95 7.44
N VAL A 126 4.34 -5.32 8.10
CA VAL A 126 3.07 -5.70 7.46
C VAL A 126 2.03 -4.65 7.80
N VAL A 127 1.37 -4.10 6.80
CA VAL A 127 0.23 -3.20 6.95
C VAL A 127 -0.98 -3.87 6.31
N LEU A 128 -1.86 -4.42 7.14
CA LEU A 128 -3.06 -5.13 6.71
C LEU A 128 -4.31 -4.29 7.02
N THR A 129 -4.95 -3.76 5.98
CA THR A 129 -6.20 -3.00 6.12
C THR A 129 -7.41 -3.92 6.19
N LEU A 130 -8.37 -3.58 7.05
CA LEU A 130 -9.58 -4.37 7.36
C LEU A 130 -10.87 -3.60 7.02
N GLY A 131 -10.79 -2.63 6.13
CA GLY A 131 -11.92 -1.78 5.74
C GLY A 131 -12.50 -1.02 6.94
N ALA A 132 -13.79 -1.19 7.19
CA ALA A 132 -14.49 -0.55 8.32
C ALA A 132 -14.00 -1.01 9.71
N ASN A 133 -13.15 -2.05 9.78
CA ASN A 133 -12.56 -2.55 11.02
C ASN A 133 -11.15 -2.00 11.28
N GLY A 134 -10.71 -1.00 10.50
CA GLY A 134 -9.41 -0.37 10.69
C GLY A 134 -8.25 -1.11 10.03
N ALA A 135 -7.13 -1.30 10.76
CA ALA A 135 -5.96 -1.99 10.23
C ALA A 135 -5.15 -2.69 11.34
N ILE A 136 -4.37 -3.68 10.93
CA ILE A 136 -3.34 -4.32 11.77
C ILE A 136 -1.98 -3.97 11.17
N ILE A 137 -1.07 -3.50 12.01
CA ILE A 137 0.32 -3.26 11.63
C ILE A 137 1.20 -4.19 12.46
N SER A 138 2.00 -5.00 11.79
CA SER A 138 3.10 -5.72 12.43
C SER A 138 4.42 -5.06 12.02
N HIS A 139 5.23 -4.64 12.97
CA HIS A 139 6.52 -4.01 12.74
C HIS A 139 7.58 -4.57 13.69
N LEU A 140 8.60 -5.21 13.16
CA LEU A 140 9.71 -5.79 13.92
C LEU A 140 9.23 -6.66 15.11
N GLY A 141 8.20 -7.47 14.89
CA GLY A 141 7.64 -8.39 15.88
C GLY A 141 6.64 -7.77 16.87
N GLN A 142 6.35 -6.47 16.76
CA GLN A 142 5.31 -5.80 17.53
C GLN A 142 4.06 -5.60 16.69
N THR A 143 2.89 -5.83 17.28
CA THR A 143 1.60 -5.66 16.59
C THR A 143 0.85 -4.47 17.16
N TYR A 144 0.30 -3.65 16.25
CA TYR A 144 -0.50 -2.46 16.54
C TYR A 144 -1.85 -2.59 15.86
N TYR A 145 -2.91 -2.27 16.58
CA TYR A 145 -4.27 -2.22 16.05
C TYR A 145 -4.65 -0.76 15.84
N ILE A 146 -5.09 -0.43 14.64
CA ILE A 146 -5.48 0.92 14.23
C ILE A 146 -7.00 0.95 14.09
N ASP A 147 -7.63 1.79 14.88
CA ASP A 147 -9.07 2.02 14.75
C ASP A 147 -9.41 2.65 13.39
N PRO A 148 -10.58 2.32 12.82
CA PRO A 148 -11.05 2.97 11.61
C PRO A 148 -11.32 4.44 11.90
N PHE A 149 -11.03 5.30 10.91
CA PHE A 149 -11.41 6.70 11.02
C PHE A 149 -12.91 6.85 10.72
N PRO A 150 -13.71 7.41 11.64
CA PRO A 150 -15.16 7.50 11.45
C PRO A 150 -15.50 8.51 10.36
N VAL A 151 -16.14 8.03 9.27
CA VAL A 151 -16.46 8.81 8.08
C VAL A 151 -17.77 8.36 7.45
N ARG A 152 -18.33 9.21 6.61
CA ARG A 152 -19.42 8.84 5.71
C ARG A 152 -18.82 8.43 4.36
N VAL A 153 -18.94 7.15 4.01
CA VAL A 153 -18.40 6.61 2.76
C VAL A 153 -19.22 7.08 1.56
N GLU A 154 -18.55 7.67 0.56
CA GLU A 154 -19.10 7.98 -0.76
C GLU A 154 -18.49 7.10 -1.85
N ASP A 155 -17.15 6.97 -1.87
CA ASP A 155 -16.42 6.20 -2.88
C ASP A 155 -15.16 5.61 -2.26
N THR A 156 -15.05 4.28 -2.24
CA THR A 156 -13.89 3.59 -1.64
C THR A 156 -12.65 3.57 -2.54
N THR A 157 -12.70 4.20 -3.72
CA THR A 157 -11.57 4.25 -4.67
C THR A 157 -10.39 5.00 -4.07
N GLY A 158 -9.22 4.36 -4.05
CA GLY A 158 -7.98 4.97 -3.56
C GLY A 158 -7.79 4.92 -2.04
N ALA A 159 -8.68 4.28 -1.27
CA ALA A 159 -8.53 4.14 0.17
C ALA A 159 -7.20 3.48 0.57
N GLY A 160 -6.83 2.39 -0.10
CA GLY A 160 -5.58 1.67 0.14
C GLY A 160 -4.34 2.51 -0.19
N ASP A 161 -4.37 3.22 -1.32
CA ASP A 161 -3.27 4.12 -1.73
C ASP A 161 -3.12 5.29 -0.76
N ALA A 162 -4.23 5.87 -0.30
CA ALA A 162 -4.22 6.95 0.69
C ALA A 162 -3.70 6.48 2.05
N PHE A 163 -4.08 5.26 2.48
CA PHE A 163 -3.54 4.64 3.69
C PHE A 163 -2.03 4.45 3.57
N ALA A 164 -1.57 3.87 2.46
CA ALA A 164 -0.14 3.64 2.20
C ALA A 164 0.64 4.97 2.18
N ALA A 165 0.11 5.99 1.51
CA ALA A 165 0.72 7.32 1.47
C ALA A 165 0.87 7.93 2.88
N GLY A 166 -0.19 7.88 3.70
CA GLY A 166 -0.16 8.39 5.06
C GLY A 166 0.77 7.59 5.97
N PHE A 167 0.79 6.27 5.84
CA PHE A 167 1.69 5.42 6.60
C PHE A 167 3.16 5.67 6.25
N LEU A 168 3.49 5.70 4.97
CA LEU A 168 4.85 6.00 4.49
C LEU A 168 5.29 7.42 4.88
N PHE A 169 4.37 8.40 4.81
CA PHE A 169 4.65 9.74 5.30
C PHE A 169 5.06 9.69 6.78
N GLY A 170 4.30 9.00 7.63
CA GLY A 170 4.65 8.85 9.04
C GLY A 170 6.02 8.20 9.24
N MET A 171 6.26 7.05 8.61
CA MET A 171 7.52 6.32 8.72
C MET A 171 8.72 7.12 8.19
N THR A 172 8.53 7.98 7.20
CA THR A 172 9.61 8.84 6.66
C THR A 172 9.87 10.08 7.49
N HIS A 173 8.96 10.44 8.41
CA HIS A 173 9.08 11.56 9.36
C HIS A 173 9.32 11.08 10.80
N ASP A 174 9.80 9.84 10.96
CA ASP A 174 10.21 9.25 12.24
C ASP A 174 9.07 9.11 13.27
N PHE A 175 7.81 9.06 12.82
CA PHE A 175 6.67 8.69 13.66
C PHE A 175 6.68 7.19 13.96
N SER A 176 6.12 6.82 15.10
CA SER A 176 5.95 5.41 15.45
C SER A 176 5.01 4.70 14.46
N PRO A 177 5.08 3.34 14.34
CA PRO A 177 4.15 2.59 13.50
C PRO A 177 2.67 2.82 13.86
N LEU A 178 2.38 3.05 15.14
CA LEU A 178 1.03 3.38 15.61
C LEU A 178 0.56 4.74 15.08
N GLU A 179 1.39 5.77 15.20
CA GLU A 179 1.08 7.12 14.70
C GLU A 179 0.99 7.13 13.18
N SER A 180 1.93 6.46 12.49
CA SER A 180 1.89 6.28 11.04
C SER A 180 0.60 5.60 10.57
N GLY A 181 0.15 4.58 11.30
CA GLY A 181 -1.12 3.90 11.03
C GLY A 181 -2.34 4.81 11.21
N ARG A 182 -2.34 5.65 12.26
CA ARG A 182 -3.40 6.65 12.47
C ARG A 182 -3.44 7.70 11.36
N ILE A 183 -2.27 8.15 10.90
CA ILE A 183 -2.16 9.06 9.75
C ILE A 183 -2.71 8.40 8.48
N GLY A 184 -2.33 7.14 8.22
CA GLY A 184 -2.87 6.35 7.11
C GLY A 184 -4.39 6.21 7.18
N SER A 185 -4.93 5.85 8.34
CA SER A 185 -6.38 5.71 8.57
C SER A 185 -7.14 7.03 8.34
N ALA A 186 -6.60 8.15 8.82
CA ALA A 186 -7.22 9.48 8.64
C ALA A 186 -7.24 9.91 7.17
N LEU A 187 -6.14 9.70 6.43
CA LEU A 187 -6.08 10.02 5.00
C LEU A 187 -6.97 9.10 4.16
N ALA A 188 -6.99 7.80 4.44
CA ALA A 188 -7.92 6.87 3.80
C ALA A 188 -9.37 7.29 4.05
N GLY A 189 -9.72 7.62 5.29
CA GLY A 189 -11.04 8.14 5.64
C GLY A 189 -11.40 9.39 4.85
N ALA A 190 -10.51 10.37 4.78
CA ALA A 190 -10.76 11.62 4.05
C ALA A 190 -10.91 11.42 2.53
N VAL A 191 -10.23 10.44 1.96
CA VAL A 191 -10.39 10.10 0.52
C VAL A 191 -11.76 9.51 0.26
N ILE A 192 -12.25 8.60 1.11
CA ILE A 192 -13.51 7.90 0.86
C ILE A 192 -14.77 8.72 1.21
N GLU A 193 -14.63 9.91 1.79
CA GLU A 193 -15.72 10.89 1.99
C GLU A 193 -16.03 11.73 0.74
N GLN A 194 -15.37 11.46 -0.38
CA GLN A 194 -15.54 12.21 -1.62
C GLN A 194 -15.48 11.28 -2.84
N THR A 195 -16.04 11.70 -3.95
CA THR A 195 -15.93 10.96 -5.21
C THR A 195 -14.52 11.08 -5.81
N GLY A 196 -13.91 9.95 -6.17
CA GLY A 196 -12.59 9.86 -6.80
C GLY A 196 -11.46 9.55 -5.82
N SER A 197 -10.34 9.12 -6.38
CA SER A 197 -9.22 8.50 -5.63
C SER A 197 -8.24 9.48 -5.01
N ARG A 198 -8.40 10.78 -5.19
CA ARG A 198 -7.44 11.80 -4.72
C ARG A 198 -8.05 12.70 -3.69
N PHE A 199 -7.39 12.83 -2.53
CA PHE A 199 -7.77 13.80 -1.53
C PHE A 199 -7.66 15.22 -2.06
N GLN A 200 -8.77 15.99 -2.00
CA GLN A 200 -8.85 17.37 -2.51
C GLN A 200 -8.50 18.43 -1.48
N GLY A 201 -8.19 18.02 -0.23
CA GLY A 201 -7.82 18.91 0.87
C GLY A 201 -6.32 19.03 1.08
N HIS A 202 -5.95 19.66 2.20
CA HIS A 202 -4.56 19.76 2.65
C HIS A 202 -4.27 18.69 3.71
N ALA A 203 -3.47 17.67 3.36
CA ALA A 203 -3.16 16.54 4.23
C ALA A 203 -2.56 16.98 5.58
N HIS A 204 -1.65 17.95 5.60
CA HIS A 204 -1.06 18.49 6.85
C HIS A 204 -2.10 19.12 7.77
N SER A 205 -3.09 19.84 7.21
CA SER A 205 -4.20 20.41 7.99
C SER A 205 -5.07 19.31 8.58
N LEU A 206 -5.41 18.30 7.78
CA LEU A 206 -6.18 17.13 8.22
C LEU A 206 -5.49 16.41 9.40
N ILE A 207 -4.20 16.10 9.25
CA ILE A 207 -3.41 15.39 10.27
C ILE A 207 -3.38 16.20 11.58
N ARG A 208 -3.12 17.51 11.50
CA ARG A 208 -3.10 18.38 12.67
C ARG A 208 -4.47 18.49 13.35
N GLU A 209 -5.53 18.71 12.58
CA GLU A 209 -6.88 18.94 13.11
C GLU A 209 -7.49 17.64 13.68
N LYS A 210 -7.29 16.52 13.02
CA LYS A 210 -7.94 15.25 13.36
C LYS A 210 -7.14 14.41 14.35
N LEU A 211 -5.81 14.50 14.33
CA LEU A 211 -4.93 13.67 15.15
C LEU A 211 -4.15 14.47 16.20
N GLY A 212 -4.17 15.82 16.13
CA GLY A 212 -3.37 16.65 17.03
C GLY A 212 -1.87 16.55 16.81
N ILE A 213 -1.44 15.97 15.69
CA ILE A 213 -0.02 15.80 15.34
C ILE A 213 0.48 17.09 14.69
N THR A 214 1.54 17.65 15.24
CA THR A 214 2.26 18.81 14.66
C THR A 214 3.35 18.27 13.74
N LEU A 215 3.34 18.72 12.49
CA LEU A 215 4.28 18.34 11.43
C LEU A 215 5.35 19.40 11.27
#